data_b5115b65cd3cf2464fd810fc1ea5a961
#
_entry.id   b5115b65cd3cf2464fd810fc1ea5a961
#
_cell.length_a   1.000
_cell.length_b   1.000
_cell.length_c   1.000
_cell.angle_alpha   90.00
_cell.angle_beta   90.00
_cell.angle_gamma   90.00
#
_symmetry.space_group_name_H-M   'P 1'
#
loop_
_entity.id
_entity.type
_entity.pdbx_description
1 polymer ?
#
loop_
_entity_poly.entity_id
_entity_poly.type
_entity_poly.pdbx_seq_one_letter_code
_entity_poly.pdbx_strand_id
1 'polypeptide(L)' 'MTELSDPINVWVFFKKGLITPHVFFWNNRRIEIEKVNLVHQSREAGNTMYHFSVSSGGNFYRLGFDTINLKWILEATEE' A
#
# COMPACT_ATOMS: atom_id res chain seq x y z
N MET A 1 7.34 7.44 12.58
CA MET A 1 6.68 7.18 11.29
C MET A 1 5.97 8.44 10.84
N THR A 2 6.15 8.81 9.59
CA THR A 2 5.53 10.01 9.03
C THR A 2 4.20 9.65 8.36
N GLU A 3 3.12 10.29 8.79
CA GLU A 3 1.79 10.07 8.21
C GLU A 3 1.64 10.87 6.93
N LEU A 4 1.07 10.26 5.91
CA LEU A 4 0.91 10.83 4.58
C LEU A 4 -0.47 10.50 4.03
N SER A 5 -0.77 11.07 2.87
CA SER A 5 -1.94 10.69 2.07
C SER A 5 -1.62 10.93 0.59
N ASP A 6 -0.49 10.41 0.15
CA ASP A 6 0.00 10.66 -1.21
C ASP A 6 -0.55 9.61 -2.17
N PRO A 7 -1.21 10.02 -3.26
CA PRO A 7 -1.60 9.06 -4.30
C PRO A 7 -0.36 8.40 -4.90
N ILE A 8 -0.43 7.10 -5.13
CA ILE A 8 0.67 6.34 -5.73
C ILE A 8 0.12 5.38 -6.79
N ASN A 9 1.01 4.96 -7.66
CA ASN A 9 0.73 3.88 -8.59
C ASN A 9 1.38 2.62 -8.04
N VAL A 10 0.68 1.49 -8.19
CA VAL A 10 1.14 0.21 -7.63
C VAL A 10 0.99 -0.88 -8.66
N TRP A 11 2.03 -1.70 -8.81
CA TRP A 11 1.90 -2.97 -9.53
C TRP A 11 1.45 -4.01 -8.52
N VAL A 12 0.31 -4.62 -8.76
CA VAL A 12 -0.34 -5.49 -7.80
C VAL A 12 -0.86 -6.74 -8.50
N PHE A 13 -0.76 -7.89 -7.84
CA PHE A 13 -1.36 -9.13 -8.28
C PHE A 13 -2.63 -9.40 -7.48
N PHE A 14 -3.69 -9.75 -8.22
CA PHE A 14 -4.91 -10.29 -7.63
C PHE A 14 -4.95 -11.76 -8.01
N LYS A 15 -4.78 -12.64 -7.04
CA LYS A 15 -4.75 -14.07 -7.30
C LYS A 15 -5.51 -14.80 -6.20
N LYS A 16 -6.51 -15.58 -6.59
CA LYS A 16 -7.30 -16.42 -5.66
C LYS A 16 -7.84 -15.62 -4.47
N GLY A 17 -8.34 -14.41 -4.73
CA GLY A 17 -8.89 -13.57 -3.70
C GLY A 17 -7.87 -12.84 -2.84
N LEU A 18 -6.60 -12.98 -3.14
CA LEU A 18 -5.54 -12.27 -2.42
C LEU A 18 -5.06 -11.07 -3.23
N ILE A 19 -4.75 -10.00 -2.52
CA ILE A 19 -4.20 -8.76 -3.11
C ILE A 19 -2.75 -8.68 -2.67
N THR A 20 -1.83 -8.73 -3.63
CA THR A 20 -0.40 -8.72 -3.33
C THR A 20 0.30 -7.59 -4.06
N PRO A 21 0.60 -6.47 -3.40
CA PRO A 21 1.36 -5.40 -4.03
C PRO A 21 2.83 -5.80 -4.16
N HIS A 22 3.43 -5.47 -5.29
CA HIS A 22 4.81 -5.84 -5.60
C HIS A 22 5.74 -4.64 -5.71
N VAL A 23 5.28 -3.57 -6.36
CA VAL A 23 6.08 -2.37 -6.63
C VAL A 23 5.17 -1.17 -6.50
N PHE A 24 5.67 -0.10 -5.91
CA PHE A 24 4.95 1.16 -5.97
C PHE A 24 5.89 2.30 -6.36
N PHE A 25 5.30 3.40 -6.83
CA PHE A 25 6.04 4.54 -7.34
C PHE A 25 5.70 5.75 -6.47
N TRP A 26 6.72 6.35 -5.87
CA TRP A 26 6.56 7.49 -4.98
C TRP A 26 7.78 8.41 -5.09
N ASN A 27 7.54 9.72 -5.20
CA ASN A 27 8.61 10.72 -5.32
C ASN A 27 9.59 10.39 -6.44
N ASN A 28 9.07 9.99 -7.62
CA ASN A 28 9.87 9.62 -8.79
C ASN A 28 10.81 8.45 -8.53
N ARG A 29 10.50 7.63 -7.52
CA ARG A 29 11.26 6.42 -7.22
C ARG A 29 10.39 5.19 -7.44
N ARG A 30 11.01 4.15 -7.96
CA ARG A 30 10.42 2.82 -8.03
C ARG A 30 10.84 2.07 -6.77
N ILE A 31 9.86 1.67 -5.97
CA ILE A 31 10.14 0.97 -4.72
C ILE A 31 9.60 -0.45 -4.81
N GLU A 32 10.52 -1.42 -4.77
CA GLU A 32 10.16 -2.84 -4.85
C GLU A 32 9.90 -3.35 -3.45
N ILE A 33 8.70 -3.89 -3.25
CA ILE A 33 8.29 -4.42 -1.95
C ILE A 33 8.98 -5.76 -1.74
N GLU A 34 9.78 -5.84 -0.68
CA GLU A 34 10.49 -7.07 -0.33
C GLU A 34 9.63 -7.99 0.50
N LYS A 35 8.78 -7.42 1.37
CA LYS A 35 7.96 -8.21 2.26
C LYS A 35 6.68 -7.46 2.61
N VAL A 36 5.56 -8.17 2.60
CA VAL A 36 4.31 -7.69 3.16
C VAL A 36 4.23 -8.24 4.59
N ASN A 37 4.30 -7.36 5.57
CA ASN A 37 4.38 -7.76 6.98
C ASN A 37 3.01 -7.94 7.62
N LEU A 38 2.04 -7.13 7.21
CA LEU A 38 0.71 -7.14 7.80
C LEU A 38 -0.30 -6.63 6.79
N VAL A 39 -1.47 -7.26 6.76
CA VAL A 39 -2.60 -6.80 5.96
C VAL A 39 -3.81 -6.74 6.89
N HIS A 40 -4.54 -5.62 6.87
CA HIS A 40 -5.79 -5.54 7.59
C HIS A 40 -6.80 -4.73 6.79
N GLN A 41 -8.07 -4.89 7.16
CA GLN A 41 -9.19 -4.21 6.52
C GLN A 41 -9.77 -3.17 7.46
N SER A 42 -10.28 -2.09 6.88
CA SER A 42 -11.10 -1.12 7.61
C SER A 42 -12.25 -0.68 6.72
N ARG A 43 -13.24 -0.02 7.32
CA ARG A 43 -14.32 0.60 6.56
C ARG A 43 -14.24 2.10 6.78
N GLU A 44 -14.14 2.83 5.68
CA GLU A 44 -14.03 4.29 5.72
C GLU A 44 -15.04 4.88 4.75
N ALA A 45 -15.96 5.70 5.27
CA ALA A 45 -17.04 6.29 4.49
C ALA A 45 -17.82 5.26 3.68
N GLY A 46 -18.04 4.07 4.27
CA GLY A 46 -18.78 2.98 3.62
C GLY A 46 -17.94 2.12 2.68
N ASN A 47 -16.69 2.49 2.41
CA ASN A 47 -15.82 1.73 1.53
C ASN A 47 -14.93 0.78 2.34
N THR A 48 -14.72 -0.42 1.80
CA THR A 48 -13.74 -1.33 2.37
C THR A 48 -12.35 -0.91 1.89
N MET A 49 -11.45 -0.72 2.85
CA MET A 49 -10.07 -0.39 2.58
C MET A 49 -9.17 -1.53 3.04
N TYR A 50 -8.14 -1.81 2.26
CA TYR A 50 -7.06 -2.70 2.69
C TYR A 50 -5.83 -1.88 3.01
N HIS A 51 -5.16 -2.24 4.10
CA HIS A 51 -3.94 -1.58 4.53
C HIS A 51 -2.81 -2.59 4.56
N PHE A 52 -1.72 -2.29 3.86
CA PHE A 52 -0.58 -3.19 3.74
C PHE A 52 0.63 -2.53 4.39
N SER A 53 1.15 -3.15 5.44
CA SER A 53 2.42 -2.75 6.03
C SER A 53 3.52 -3.53 5.34
N VAL A 54 4.41 -2.84 4.65
CA VAL A 54 5.41 -3.46 3.79
C VAL A 54 6.80 -2.94 4.14
N SER A 55 7.83 -3.69 3.75
CA SER A 55 9.20 -3.25 3.92
C SER A 55 9.97 -3.37 2.61
N SER A 56 10.94 -2.48 2.45
CA SER A 56 11.84 -2.44 1.31
C SER A 56 13.11 -1.70 1.69
N GLY A 57 14.27 -2.32 1.48
CA GLY A 57 15.56 -1.68 1.70
C GLY A 57 15.76 -1.17 3.12
N GLY A 58 15.23 -1.85 4.12
CA GLY A 58 15.33 -1.42 5.52
C GLY A 58 14.34 -0.34 5.92
N ASN A 59 13.49 0.11 5.01
CA ASN A 59 12.47 1.12 5.26
C ASN A 59 11.11 0.48 5.36
N PHE A 60 10.17 1.15 6.04
CA PHE A 60 8.81 0.65 6.22
C PHE A 60 7.80 1.62 5.63
N TYR A 61 6.75 1.05 5.03
CA TYR A 61 5.69 1.83 4.37
C TYR A 61 4.33 1.22 4.69
N ARG A 62 3.30 2.06 4.72
CA ARG A 62 1.93 1.56 4.80
C ARG A 62 1.17 2.06 3.58
N LEU A 63 0.63 1.12 2.80
CA LEU A 63 -0.14 1.41 1.59
C LEU A 63 -1.61 1.18 1.85
N GLY A 64 -2.46 2.06 1.36
CA GLY A 64 -3.91 1.91 1.46
C GLY A 64 -4.51 1.68 0.08
N PHE A 65 -5.44 0.72 -0.01
CA PHE A 65 -6.14 0.41 -1.24
C PHE A 65 -7.64 0.54 -1.04
N ASP A 66 -8.26 1.46 -1.81
CA ASP A 66 -9.71 1.66 -1.81
C ASP A 66 -10.31 0.69 -2.82
N THR A 67 -11.09 -0.27 -2.34
CA THR A 67 -11.64 -1.32 -3.19
C THR A 67 -12.79 -0.84 -4.08
N ILE A 68 -13.39 0.31 -3.77
CA ILE A 68 -14.50 0.85 -4.54
C ILE A 68 -13.99 1.69 -5.71
N ASN A 69 -13.06 2.60 -5.42
CA ASN A 69 -12.53 3.53 -6.44
C ASN A 69 -11.25 3.01 -7.08
N LEU A 70 -10.72 1.88 -6.59
CA LEU A 70 -9.50 1.23 -7.12
C LEU A 70 -8.30 2.17 -7.06
N LYS A 71 -8.16 2.90 -5.96
CA LYS A 71 -7.08 3.86 -5.78
C LYS A 71 -6.14 3.41 -4.68
N TRP A 72 -4.86 3.70 -4.89
CA TRP A 72 -3.82 3.43 -3.91
C TRP A 72 -3.26 4.73 -3.36
N ILE A 73 -2.99 4.75 -2.07
CA ILE A 73 -2.31 5.87 -1.42
C ILE A 73 -1.16 5.34 -0.55
N LEU A 74 -0.13 6.16 -0.40
CA LEU A 74 0.89 5.91 0.60
C LEU A 74 0.43 6.59 1.88
N GLU A 75 0.16 5.80 2.91
CA GLU A 75 -0.42 6.29 4.17
C GLU A 75 0.62 6.69 5.18
N ALA A 76 1.78 6.05 5.15
CA ALA A 76 2.85 6.35 6.10
C ALA A 76 4.17 5.82 5.58
N THR A 77 5.25 6.45 6.02
CA THR A 77 6.60 5.98 5.70
C THR A 77 7.50 6.12 6.93
N GLU A 78 8.45 5.21 7.03
CA GLU A 78 9.52 5.27 8.00
C GLU A 78 10.81 4.92 7.26
N GLU A 79 11.46 5.97 6.78
CA GLU A 79 12.69 5.88 6.00
C GLU A 79 13.91 6.29 6.81
#